data_b4f9fb58cc486fb2e1763f67043acd7c
#
_entry.id   b4f9fb58cc486fb2e1763f67043acd7c
#
_cell.length_a   1.000
_cell.length_b   1.000
_cell.length_c   1.000
_cell.angle_alpha   90.00
_cell.angle_beta   90.00
_cell.angle_gamma   90.00
#
_symmetry.space_group_name_H-M   'P 1'
#
loop_
_entity.id
_entity.type
_entity.pdbx_description
1 polymer ?
#
loop_
_entity_poly.entity_id
_entity_poly.type
_entity_poly.pdbx_seq_one_letter_code
_entity_poly.pdbx_strand_id
1 'polypeptide(L)'
;MGPLPRPGVGSLTPQHPGRGADRPAPVYDAVVLAGGRASRLGGYPKPQLAYRGATLLERALGAVAGARSVAVVGPRPGQPGGPPAPTRPPSPAGPVGVVFTREEPLYAGPVAALAAGLAALPGGPGEAPGWVAVLAADLPHADAAVAALLGAAAAGPDCDGILGEDDGGRAQPLLSLFRREPLASVLDALARDGGLANRPMNHLVARLALLPLRLPPGSSADVDTWDAARRWGIEGPDVPGRAPRQEEAHE
;
A
#
# COMPACT_ATOMS: atom_id res chain seq x y z
N MET A 1 8.82 45.18 -36.23
CA MET A 1 8.13 44.12 -35.49
C MET A 1 9.18 43.32 -34.73
N GLY A 2 9.39 43.70 -33.47
CA GLY A 2 10.40 43.06 -32.61
C GLY A 2 9.82 41.88 -31.86
N PRO A 3 10.62 40.90 -31.42
CA PRO A 3 10.15 39.70 -30.75
C PRO A 3 9.66 39.99 -29.33
N LEU A 4 8.53 39.34 -28.95
CA LEU A 4 7.92 39.40 -27.63
C LEU A 4 8.83 38.81 -26.55
N PRO A 5 8.83 39.34 -25.31
CA PRO A 5 9.61 38.80 -24.21
C PRO A 5 9.04 37.47 -23.72
N ARG A 6 9.94 36.51 -23.45
CA ARG A 6 9.64 35.19 -22.83
C ARG A 6 9.31 35.39 -21.33
N PRO A 7 8.29 34.70 -20.78
CA PRO A 7 8.04 34.74 -19.33
C PRO A 7 9.20 34.05 -18.59
N GLY A 8 9.73 34.73 -17.57
CA GLY A 8 10.80 34.25 -16.73
C GLY A 8 10.37 33.04 -15.93
N VAL A 9 11.16 31.96 -15.99
CA VAL A 9 11.07 30.81 -15.07
C VAL A 9 11.55 31.27 -13.71
N GLY A 10 10.62 31.56 -12.80
CA GLY A 10 10.93 31.81 -11.40
C GLY A 10 11.56 30.56 -10.79
N SER A 11 12.83 30.68 -10.43
CA SER A 11 13.55 29.69 -9.64
C SER A 11 12.90 29.58 -8.27
N LEU A 12 12.19 28.47 -8.00
CA LEU A 12 11.72 28.15 -6.65
C LEU A 12 12.92 27.69 -5.84
N THR A 13 13.42 28.58 -5.00
CA THR A 13 14.38 28.26 -3.95
C THR A 13 13.75 27.22 -3.01
N PRO A 14 14.46 26.14 -2.61
CA PRO A 14 13.94 25.20 -1.64
C PRO A 14 13.76 25.90 -0.30
N GLN A 15 12.50 26.09 0.11
CA GLN A 15 12.21 26.56 1.47
C GLN A 15 12.57 25.41 2.43
N HIS A 16 13.47 25.74 3.37
CA HIS A 16 13.83 24.87 4.49
C HIS A 16 12.59 24.36 5.24
N PRO A 17 12.58 23.09 5.67
CA PRO A 17 11.51 22.53 6.50
C PRO A 17 11.69 23.04 7.94
N GLY A 18 11.21 24.24 8.21
CA GLY A 18 11.17 24.82 9.53
C GLY A 18 9.80 25.38 9.81
N ARG A 19 8.93 24.60 10.44
CA ARG A 19 7.68 24.82 11.19
C ARG A 19 6.55 23.84 10.84
N GLY A 20 6.83 22.51 10.89
CA GLY A 20 5.81 21.49 10.67
C GLY A 20 5.61 20.52 11.86
N ALA A 21 6.33 20.73 12.96
CA ALA A 21 6.40 19.74 14.05
C ALA A 21 5.21 19.74 15.03
N ASP A 22 4.19 20.58 14.83
CA ASP A 22 3.13 20.77 15.83
C ASP A 22 1.69 20.59 15.31
N ARG A 23 1.51 20.04 14.10
CA ARG A 23 0.18 19.67 13.62
C ARG A 23 -0.08 18.20 13.92
N PRO A 24 -1.23 17.87 14.55
CA PRO A 24 -1.56 16.48 14.83
C PRO A 24 -1.59 15.69 13.53
N ALA A 25 -1.11 14.45 13.60
CA ALA A 25 -1.20 13.52 12.45
C ALA A 25 -2.66 13.44 11.97
N PRO A 26 -2.89 13.39 10.65
CA PRO A 26 -4.24 13.32 10.11
C PRO A 26 -4.90 12.01 10.57
N VAL A 27 -6.18 12.10 10.92
CA VAL A 27 -7.01 10.90 11.15
C VAL A 27 -7.23 10.23 9.79
N TYR A 28 -6.98 8.93 9.70
CA TYR A 28 -7.07 8.18 8.47
C TYR A 28 -7.61 6.76 8.68
N ASP A 29 -8.17 6.18 7.63
CA ASP A 29 -8.43 4.75 7.50
C ASP A 29 -7.38 4.11 6.58
N ALA A 30 -7.32 2.78 6.50
CA ALA A 30 -6.37 2.12 5.62
C ALA A 30 -7.00 0.97 4.84
N VAL A 31 -6.53 0.76 3.60
CA VAL A 31 -6.82 -0.41 2.78
C VAL A 31 -5.51 -1.15 2.50
N VAL A 32 -5.41 -2.38 2.96
CA VAL A 32 -4.26 -3.26 2.76
C VAL A 32 -4.63 -4.31 1.71
N LEU A 33 -3.97 -4.28 0.55
CA LEU A 33 -4.19 -5.25 -0.52
C LEU A 33 -3.32 -6.48 -0.27
N ALA A 34 -3.94 -7.55 0.20
CA ALA A 34 -3.31 -8.82 0.56
C ALA A 34 -3.69 -9.97 -0.40
N GLY A 35 -4.31 -9.63 -1.52
CA GLY A 35 -4.70 -10.56 -2.59
C GLY A 35 -3.62 -10.73 -3.65
N GLY A 36 -3.82 -11.70 -4.52
CA GLY A 36 -2.95 -11.98 -5.65
C GLY A 36 -2.76 -13.48 -5.88
N ARG A 37 -2.45 -13.86 -7.14
CA ARG A 37 -2.29 -15.28 -7.53
C ARG A 37 -0.96 -15.89 -7.06
N ALA A 38 0.00 -15.06 -6.60
CA ALA A 38 1.33 -15.47 -6.14
C ALA A 38 2.05 -16.50 -7.07
N SER A 39 1.79 -16.45 -8.37
CA SER A 39 2.24 -17.46 -9.36
C SER A 39 3.76 -17.63 -9.39
N ARG A 40 4.52 -16.54 -9.16
CA ARG A 40 5.99 -16.56 -9.12
C ARG A 40 6.58 -17.16 -7.86
N LEU A 41 5.76 -17.34 -6.82
CA LEU A 41 6.11 -18.01 -5.57
C LEU A 41 5.49 -19.42 -5.48
N GLY A 42 5.13 -20.02 -6.64
CA GLY A 42 4.52 -21.35 -6.67
C GLY A 42 3.14 -21.40 -6.01
N GLY A 43 2.41 -20.27 -5.97
CA GLY A 43 1.10 -20.17 -5.33
C GLY A 43 1.15 -19.92 -3.81
N TYR A 44 2.35 -19.80 -3.23
CA TYR A 44 2.46 -19.48 -1.79
C TYR A 44 1.96 -18.07 -1.50
N PRO A 45 1.06 -17.87 -0.54
CA PRO A 45 0.48 -16.56 -0.24
C PRO A 45 1.56 -15.60 0.29
N LYS A 46 1.94 -14.59 -0.50
CA LYS A 46 2.94 -13.58 -0.13
C LYS A 46 2.71 -12.95 1.25
N PRO A 47 1.46 -12.58 1.63
CA PRO A 47 1.20 -11.97 2.92
C PRO A 47 1.58 -12.84 4.13
N GLN A 48 1.73 -14.16 3.92
CA GLN A 48 2.13 -15.12 4.96
C GLN A 48 3.63 -15.33 5.07
N LEU A 49 4.42 -14.79 4.15
CA LEU A 49 5.88 -14.88 4.24
C LEU A 49 6.36 -14.20 5.53
N ALA A 50 7.21 -14.92 6.29
CA ALA A 50 7.76 -14.42 7.54
C ALA A 50 9.05 -13.63 7.28
N TYR A 51 9.12 -12.44 7.83
CA TYR A 51 10.30 -11.58 7.81
C TYR A 51 10.57 -11.02 9.20
N ARG A 52 11.75 -11.33 9.76
CA ARG A 52 12.15 -10.87 11.12
C ARG A 52 11.09 -11.16 12.19
N GLY A 53 10.55 -12.37 12.19
CA GLY A 53 9.61 -12.85 13.22
C GLY A 53 8.15 -12.37 13.08
N ALA A 54 7.80 -11.68 12.00
CA ALA A 54 6.42 -11.31 11.69
C ALA A 54 6.09 -11.58 10.21
N THR A 55 4.86 -11.89 9.90
CA THR A 55 4.42 -12.02 8.50
C THR A 55 4.41 -10.66 7.80
N LEU A 56 4.48 -10.65 6.46
CA LEU A 56 4.38 -9.41 5.70
C LEU A 56 3.04 -8.71 5.94
N LEU A 57 1.94 -9.46 6.12
CA LEU A 57 0.65 -8.87 6.48
C LEU A 57 0.69 -8.21 7.87
N GLU A 58 1.29 -8.87 8.88
CA GLU A 58 1.44 -8.28 10.21
C GLU A 58 2.28 -7.00 10.18
N ARG A 59 3.30 -6.95 9.32
CA ARG A 59 4.09 -5.73 9.10
C ARG A 59 3.29 -4.63 8.43
N ALA A 60 2.51 -4.96 7.40
CA ALA A 60 1.63 -3.99 6.75
C ALA A 60 0.57 -3.44 7.73
N LEU A 61 -0.01 -4.30 8.58
CA LEU A 61 -0.93 -3.88 9.64
C LEU A 61 -0.22 -3.02 10.69
N GLY A 62 1.01 -3.35 11.04
CA GLY A 62 1.86 -2.54 11.94
C GLY A 62 2.16 -1.15 11.37
N ALA A 63 2.43 -1.05 10.06
CA ALA A 63 2.67 0.23 9.38
C ALA A 63 1.47 1.19 9.44
N VAL A 64 0.24 0.64 9.52
CA VAL A 64 -1.01 1.41 9.61
C VAL A 64 -1.68 1.30 10.99
N ALA A 65 -0.91 0.97 12.04
CA ALA A 65 -1.45 0.80 13.40
C ALA A 65 -2.18 2.05 13.94
N GLY A 66 -1.84 3.25 13.44
CA GLY A 66 -2.53 4.50 13.77
C GLY A 66 -3.81 4.76 12.98
N ALA A 67 -4.21 3.87 12.07
CA ALA A 67 -5.49 4.01 11.36
C ALA A 67 -6.68 3.76 12.29
N ARG A 68 -7.78 4.51 12.08
CA ARG A 68 -9.03 4.31 12.83
C ARG A 68 -9.64 2.93 12.48
N SER A 69 -9.61 2.58 11.20
CA SER A 69 -10.08 1.28 10.71
C SER A 69 -9.21 0.80 9.55
N VAL A 70 -9.07 -0.51 9.41
CA VAL A 70 -8.30 -1.14 8.34
C VAL A 70 -9.15 -2.17 7.62
N ALA A 71 -9.26 -2.06 6.30
CA ALA A 71 -9.81 -3.10 5.44
C ALA A 71 -8.66 -3.90 4.80
N VAL A 72 -8.59 -5.19 5.09
CA VAL A 72 -7.68 -6.13 4.41
C VAL A 72 -8.42 -6.79 3.27
N VAL A 73 -7.96 -6.57 2.04
CA VAL A 73 -8.57 -7.19 0.85
C VAL A 73 -7.78 -8.43 0.48
N GLY A 74 -8.31 -9.57 0.84
CA GLY A 74 -7.65 -10.86 0.65
C GLY A 74 -8.33 -11.99 1.43
N PRO A 75 -7.72 -13.18 1.46
CA PRO A 75 -8.25 -14.32 2.21
C PRO A 75 -8.30 -14.00 3.72
N ARG A 76 -9.38 -14.41 4.36
CA ARG A 76 -9.55 -14.29 5.83
C ARG A 76 -8.59 -15.25 6.56
N PRO A 77 -8.22 -14.93 7.81
CA PRO A 77 -7.52 -15.88 8.66
C PRO A 77 -8.24 -17.24 8.74
N GLY A 78 -7.48 -18.34 8.65
CA GLY A 78 -8.02 -19.70 8.68
C GLY A 78 -8.67 -20.18 7.38
N GLN A 79 -8.80 -19.34 6.35
CA GLN A 79 -9.25 -19.76 5.02
C GLN A 79 -8.07 -20.21 4.14
N PRO A 80 -8.30 -21.04 3.09
CA PRO A 80 -7.27 -21.38 2.13
C PRO A 80 -6.62 -20.12 1.53
N GLY A 81 -5.29 -20.02 1.62
CA GLY A 81 -4.53 -18.85 1.21
C GLY A 81 -4.58 -17.66 2.17
N GLY A 82 -5.33 -17.74 3.25
CA GLY A 82 -5.37 -16.74 4.31
C GLY A 82 -4.26 -16.92 5.36
N PRO A 83 -3.98 -15.90 6.17
CA PRO A 83 -3.06 -16.04 7.28
C PRO A 83 -3.56 -17.10 8.27
N PRO A 84 -2.68 -17.72 9.07
CA PRO A 84 -3.11 -18.57 10.18
C PRO A 84 -4.01 -17.77 11.12
N ALA A 85 -4.93 -18.45 11.79
CA ALA A 85 -5.69 -17.82 12.85
C ALA A 85 -4.73 -17.20 13.87
N PRO A 86 -4.94 -15.96 14.33
CA PRO A 86 -4.02 -15.31 15.25
C PRO A 86 -3.90 -16.13 16.53
N THR A 87 -2.68 -16.60 16.82
CA THR A 87 -2.35 -17.32 18.06
C THR A 87 -2.13 -16.37 19.23
N ARG A 88 -2.07 -15.09 18.97
CA ARG A 88 -1.87 -14.02 19.94
C ARG A 88 -2.94 -12.95 19.77
N PRO A 89 -3.51 -12.41 20.85
CA PRO A 89 -4.41 -11.26 20.73
C PRO A 89 -3.69 -10.11 20.02
N PRO A 90 -4.43 -9.29 19.22
CA PRO A 90 -3.85 -8.14 18.56
C PRO A 90 -3.13 -7.27 19.58
N SER A 91 -1.96 -6.76 19.21
CA SER A 91 -1.20 -5.82 20.05
C SER A 91 -2.11 -4.66 20.44
N PRO A 92 -2.06 -4.17 21.70
CA PRO A 92 -2.84 -2.99 22.10
C PRO A 92 -2.50 -1.74 21.28
N ALA A 93 -1.43 -1.75 20.48
CA ALA A 93 -1.06 -0.71 19.53
C ALA A 93 -1.54 -1.00 18.09
N GLY A 94 -2.38 -2.02 17.88
CA GLY A 94 -2.96 -2.31 16.56
C GLY A 94 -4.18 -1.43 16.25
N PRO A 95 -4.60 -1.34 14.96
CA PRO A 95 -5.78 -0.58 14.57
C PRO A 95 -7.03 -1.08 15.29
N VAL A 96 -7.92 -0.17 15.67
CA VAL A 96 -9.10 -0.44 16.51
C VAL A 96 -10.10 -1.40 15.84
N GLY A 97 -10.10 -1.48 14.49
CA GLY A 97 -10.97 -2.38 13.74
C GLY A 97 -10.32 -2.88 12.45
N VAL A 98 -10.11 -4.19 12.33
CA VAL A 98 -9.65 -4.82 11.10
C VAL A 98 -10.79 -5.62 10.49
N VAL A 99 -11.17 -5.27 9.26
CA VAL A 99 -12.20 -5.96 8.48
C VAL A 99 -11.54 -6.68 7.31
N PHE A 100 -11.89 -7.96 7.10
CA PHE A 100 -11.44 -8.71 5.93
C PHE A 100 -12.54 -8.74 4.88
N THR A 101 -12.19 -8.40 3.64
CA THR A 101 -13.08 -8.42 2.47
C THR A 101 -12.37 -8.98 1.25
N ARG A 102 -13.10 -9.17 0.17
CA ARG A 102 -12.57 -9.58 -1.14
C ARG A 102 -13.30 -8.85 -2.24
N GLU A 103 -12.59 -8.64 -3.34
CA GLU A 103 -13.18 -8.17 -4.58
C GLU A 103 -14.03 -9.25 -5.27
N GLU A 104 -15.08 -8.83 -5.97
CA GLU A 104 -15.87 -9.68 -6.86
C GLU A 104 -15.89 -9.08 -8.28
N PRO A 105 -15.57 -9.92 -9.29
CA PRO A 105 -15.09 -11.32 -9.19
C PRO A 105 -13.69 -11.39 -8.55
N LEU A 106 -13.34 -12.58 -8.01
CA LEU A 106 -12.00 -12.82 -7.42
C LEU A 106 -10.90 -12.55 -8.46
N TYR A 107 -9.81 -11.93 -8.00
CA TYR A 107 -8.67 -11.55 -8.85
C TYR A 107 -9.02 -10.53 -9.94
N ALA A 108 -10.02 -9.71 -9.69
CA ALA A 108 -10.41 -8.60 -10.58
C ALA A 108 -9.40 -7.46 -10.64
N GLY A 109 -8.27 -7.57 -9.96
CA GLY A 109 -7.16 -6.62 -10.01
C GLY A 109 -7.21 -5.54 -8.94
N PRO A 110 -6.16 -4.69 -8.89
CA PRO A 110 -5.94 -3.81 -7.75
C PRO A 110 -7.00 -2.70 -7.58
N VAL A 111 -7.57 -2.19 -8.66
CA VAL A 111 -8.62 -1.16 -8.58
C VAL A 111 -9.92 -1.73 -8.02
N ALA A 112 -10.31 -2.94 -8.43
CA ALA A 112 -11.48 -3.63 -7.88
C ALA A 112 -11.27 -4.00 -6.40
N ALA A 113 -10.06 -4.46 -6.05
CA ALA A 113 -9.68 -4.75 -4.68
C ALA A 113 -9.74 -3.48 -3.80
N LEU A 114 -9.21 -2.35 -4.30
CA LEU A 114 -9.27 -1.08 -3.57
C LEU A 114 -10.72 -0.62 -3.34
N ALA A 115 -11.59 -0.75 -4.34
CA ALA A 115 -13.02 -0.41 -4.20
C ALA A 115 -13.71 -1.29 -3.16
N ALA A 116 -13.46 -2.61 -3.16
CA ALA A 116 -13.99 -3.53 -2.16
C ALA A 116 -13.49 -3.18 -0.75
N GLY A 117 -12.20 -2.83 -0.62
CA GLY A 117 -11.62 -2.37 0.64
C GLY A 117 -12.25 -1.08 1.14
N LEU A 118 -12.39 -0.08 0.28
CA LEU A 118 -13.00 1.20 0.64
C LEU A 118 -14.46 1.05 1.08
N ALA A 119 -15.23 0.20 0.40
CA ALA A 119 -16.62 -0.10 0.72
C ALA A 119 -16.78 -0.85 2.06
N ALA A 120 -15.77 -1.62 2.48
CA ALA A 120 -15.77 -2.36 3.73
C ALA A 120 -15.39 -1.50 4.96
N LEU A 121 -14.80 -0.33 4.74
CA LEU A 121 -14.45 0.60 5.82
C LEU A 121 -15.71 1.25 6.41
N PRO A 122 -15.81 1.35 7.74
CA PRO A 122 -16.98 1.96 8.40
C PRO A 122 -17.06 3.48 8.15
N GLY A 123 -18.28 3.99 8.27
CA GLY A 123 -18.60 5.41 8.17
C GLY A 123 -18.99 5.84 6.76
N GLY A 124 -20.07 6.62 6.69
CA GLY A 124 -20.58 7.27 5.49
C GLY A 124 -19.84 8.59 5.17
N PRO A 125 -20.31 9.31 4.13
CA PRO A 125 -19.82 10.66 3.83
C PRO A 125 -19.94 11.58 5.07
N GLY A 126 -18.85 12.28 5.40
CA GLY A 126 -18.79 13.19 6.55
C GLY A 126 -18.51 12.55 7.91
N GLU A 127 -18.68 11.23 8.07
CA GLU A 127 -18.40 10.51 9.32
C GLU A 127 -17.04 9.80 9.31
N ALA A 128 -16.56 9.47 8.14
CA ALA A 128 -15.29 8.78 7.93
C ALA A 128 -14.12 9.76 7.91
N PRO A 129 -12.88 9.31 8.26
CA PRO A 129 -11.68 10.12 8.06
C PRO A 129 -11.53 10.60 6.63
N GLY A 130 -11.05 11.82 6.47
CA GLY A 130 -10.83 12.42 5.15
C GLY A 130 -9.71 11.75 4.34
N TRP A 131 -8.87 10.91 4.97
CA TRP A 131 -7.74 10.24 4.34
C TRP A 131 -7.84 8.71 4.39
N VAL A 132 -7.35 8.07 3.35
CA VAL A 132 -7.22 6.60 3.23
C VAL A 132 -5.81 6.25 2.79
N ALA A 133 -5.08 5.54 3.63
CA ALA A 133 -3.81 4.93 3.26
C ALA A 133 -4.05 3.66 2.45
N VAL A 134 -3.36 3.52 1.32
CA VAL A 134 -3.46 2.34 0.45
C VAL A 134 -2.08 1.72 0.35
N LEU A 135 -1.95 0.45 0.72
CA LEU A 135 -0.68 -0.27 0.63
C LEU A 135 -0.87 -1.74 0.24
N ALA A 136 0.15 -2.30 -0.42
CA ALA A 136 0.25 -3.72 -0.68
C ALA A 136 0.81 -4.43 0.56
N ALA A 137 0.36 -5.65 0.82
CA ALA A 137 0.80 -6.43 2.00
C ALA A 137 2.18 -7.09 1.84
N ASP A 138 2.83 -6.96 0.69
CA ASP A 138 4.13 -7.58 0.39
C ASP A 138 5.33 -6.61 0.52
N LEU A 139 5.13 -5.47 1.19
CA LEU A 139 6.13 -4.44 1.43
C LEU A 139 6.72 -4.56 2.85
N PRO A 140 7.94 -5.12 3.04
CA PRO A 140 8.52 -5.38 4.37
C PRO A 140 8.80 -4.11 5.20
N HIS A 141 8.95 -2.96 4.56
CA HIS A 141 9.36 -1.68 5.15
C HIS A 141 8.39 -0.53 4.86
N ALA A 142 7.10 -0.82 4.76
CA ALA A 142 6.07 0.19 4.50
C ALA A 142 5.90 1.23 5.62
N ASP A 143 6.34 0.93 6.84
CA ASP A 143 6.21 1.78 8.02
C ASP A 143 6.83 3.17 7.82
N ALA A 144 8.06 3.25 7.30
CA ALA A 144 8.73 4.51 7.02
C ALA A 144 8.00 5.33 5.94
N ALA A 145 7.47 4.65 4.90
CA ALA A 145 6.70 5.31 3.85
C ALA A 145 5.36 5.86 4.35
N VAL A 146 4.63 5.07 5.14
CA VAL A 146 3.36 5.52 5.74
C VAL A 146 3.59 6.73 6.64
N ALA A 147 4.64 6.72 7.46
CA ALA A 147 4.99 7.87 8.30
C ALA A 147 5.29 9.13 7.46
N ALA A 148 6.03 9.00 6.35
CA ALA A 148 6.34 10.10 5.44
C ALA A 148 5.07 10.65 4.76
N LEU A 149 4.18 9.77 4.29
CA LEU A 149 2.90 10.15 3.67
C LEU A 149 2.01 10.91 4.66
N LEU A 150 1.89 10.43 5.89
CA LEU A 150 1.10 11.10 6.94
C LEU A 150 1.72 12.45 7.33
N GLY A 151 3.05 12.54 7.39
CA GLY A 151 3.76 13.80 7.62
C GLY A 151 3.46 14.83 6.52
N ALA A 152 3.46 14.42 5.26
CA ALA A 152 3.12 15.29 4.14
C ALA A 152 1.64 15.71 4.17
N ALA A 153 0.73 14.81 4.55
CA ALA A 153 -0.69 15.14 4.69
C ALA A 153 -0.96 16.12 5.84
N ALA A 154 -0.19 16.06 6.92
CA ALA A 154 -0.29 17.00 8.05
C ALA A 154 0.02 18.45 7.62
N ALA A 155 0.81 18.66 6.57
CA ALA A 155 1.04 19.98 5.99
C ALA A 155 -0.21 20.58 5.33
N GLY A 156 -1.28 19.79 5.11
CA GLY A 156 -2.56 20.22 4.57
C GLY A 156 -2.51 20.59 3.09
N PRO A 157 -1.92 19.75 2.23
CA PRO A 157 -1.83 20.06 0.81
C PRO A 157 -3.22 20.12 0.16
N ASP A 158 -3.39 21.04 -0.79
CA ASP A 158 -4.58 21.12 -1.63
C ASP A 158 -4.42 20.14 -2.81
N CYS A 159 -4.77 18.87 -2.58
CA CYS A 159 -4.67 17.80 -3.55
C CYS A 159 -5.62 16.66 -3.21
N ASP A 160 -5.90 15.78 -4.18
CA ASP A 160 -6.74 14.59 -4.00
C ASP A 160 -5.99 13.43 -3.32
N GLY A 161 -4.67 13.52 -3.22
CA GLY A 161 -3.87 12.52 -2.54
C GLY A 161 -2.37 12.77 -2.68
N ILE A 162 -1.60 11.95 -1.98
CA ILE A 162 -0.14 11.95 -1.99
C ILE A 162 0.30 10.62 -2.57
N LEU A 163 0.96 10.66 -3.72
CA LEU A 163 1.43 9.50 -4.47
C LEU A 163 2.88 9.21 -4.08
N GLY A 164 3.13 8.04 -3.52
CA GLY A 164 4.50 7.62 -3.24
C GLY A 164 5.30 7.41 -4.52
N GLU A 165 6.57 7.79 -4.49
CA GLU A 165 7.56 7.52 -5.53
C GLU A 165 8.77 6.80 -4.95
N ASP A 166 9.28 5.79 -5.66
CA ASP A 166 10.50 5.09 -5.27
C ASP A 166 11.78 5.93 -5.56
N ASP A 167 12.96 5.35 -5.26
CA ASP A 167 14.25 6.01 -5.46
C ASP A 167 14.51 6.39 -6.93
N GLY A 168 13.88 5.69 -7.87
CA GLY A 168 13.95 5.97 -9.30
C GLY A 168 12.92 6.99 -9.79
N GLY A 169 12.04 7.50 -8.92
CA GLY A 169 10.95 8.41 -9.29
C GLY A 169 9.76 7.68 -9.93
N ARG A 170 9.67 6.35 -9.78
CA ARG A 170 8.53 5.58 -10.26
C ARG A 170 7.39 5.63 -9.25
N ALA A 171 6.21 5.97 -9.73
CA ALA A 171 5.00 5.99 -8.93
C ALA A 171 4.68 4.63 -8.27
N GLN A 172 4.32 4.68 -6.98
CA GLN A 172 3.95 3.56 -6.14
C GLN A 172 2.50 3.69 -5.66
N PRO A 173 1.50 3.48 -6.53
CA PRO A 173 0.09 3.70 -6.19
C PRO A 173 -0.42 2.83 -5.05
N LEU A 174 0.24 1.68 -4.80
CA LEU A 174 -0.04 0.79 -3.66
C LEU A 174 0.86 1.07 -2.44
N LEU A 175 1.36 2.30 -2.35
CA LEU A 175 2.02 2.87 -1.19
C LEU A 175 1.80 4.38 -1.23
N SER A 176 0.54 4.79 -0.99
CA SER A 176 0.04 6.14 -1.22
C SER A 176 -1.06 6.50 -0.23
N LEU A 177 -1.39 7.77 -0.13
CA LEU A 177 -2.42 8.30 0.74
C LEU A 177 -3.40 9.13 -0.11
N PHE A 178 -4.69 8.81 -0.08
CA PHE A 178 -5.71 9.46 -0.89
C PHE A 178 -6.76 10.16 -0.02
N ARG A 179 -7.31 11.26 -0.51
CA ARG A 179 -8.56 11.81 0.03
C ARG A 179 -9.70 10.84 -0.25
N ARG A 180 -10.51 10.53 0.78
CA ARG A 180 -11.58 9.52 0.67
C ARG A 180 -12.61 9.88 -0.41
N GLU A 181 -13.10 11.12 -0.42
CA GLU A 181 -14.16 11.54 -1.33
C GLU A 181 -13.72 11.57 -2.81
N PRO A 182 -12.58 12.19 -3.20
CA PRO A 182 -12.09 12.11 -4.56
C PRO A 182 -11.81 10.68 -4.99
N LEU A 183 -11.22 9.84 -4.12
CA LEU A 183 -10.98 8.43 -4.41
C LEU A 183 -12.27 7.69 -4.70
N ALA A 184 -13.29 7.82 -3.84
CA ALA A 184 -14.60 7.19 -4.02
C ALA A 184 -15.26 7.65 -5.33
N SER A 185 -15.25 8.96 -5.60
CA SER A 185 -15.82 9.55 -6.82
C SER A 185 -15.17 8.99 -8.10
N VAL A 186 -13.84 8.83 -8.11
CA VAL A 186 -13.12 8.25 -9.26
C VAL A 186 -13.43 6.76 -9.39
N LEU A 187 -13.51 6.00 -8.31
CA LEU A 187 -13.89 4.58 -8.35
C LEU A 187 -15.30 4.39 -8.89
N ASP A 188 -16.26 5.22 -8.46
CA ASP A 188 -17.65 5.20 -8.97
C ASP A 188 -17.71 5.57 -10.45
N ALA A 189 -16.92 6.54 -10.90
CA ALA A 189 -16.84 6.92 -12.30
C ALA A 189 -16.26 5.76 -13.14
N LEU A 190 -15.19 5.11 -12.67
CA LEU A 190 -14.60 3.95 -13.34
C LEU A 190 -15.55 2.75 -13.38
N ALA A 191 -16.34 2.53 -12.31
CA ALA A 191 -17.34 1.46 -12.27
C ALA A 191 -18.42 1.64 -13.34
N ARG A 192 -18.87 2.89 -13.55
CA ARG A 192 -19.83 3.23 -14.59
C ARG A 192 -19.25 3.18 -16.01
N ASP A 193 -17.94 3.43 -16.14
CA ASP A 193 -17.18 3.45 -17.40
C ASP A 193 -16.57 2.08 -17.71
N GLY A 194 -17.39 1.04 -17.81
CA GLY A 194 -17.00 -0.32 -18.20
C GLY A 194 -16.46 -1.20 -17.07
N GLY A 195 -16.68 -0.82 -15.79
CA GLY A 195 -16.36 -1.65 -14.62
C GLY A 195 -14.95 -1.47 -14.08
N LEU A 196 -14.68 -2.11 -12.94
CA LEU A 196 -13.40 -2.01 -12.21
C LEU A 196 -12.46 -3.19 -12.48
N ALA A 197 -12.98 -4.29 -13.02
CA ALA A 197 -12.20 -5.52 -13.20
C ALA A 197 -11.04 -5.34 -14.19
N ASN A 198 -9.87 -5.84 -13.79
CA ASN A 198 -8.62 -5.80 -14.56
C ASN A 198 -8.12 -4.38 -14.91
N ARG A 199 -8.64 -3.35 -14.25
CA ARG A 199 -8.11 -2.00 -14.41
C ARG A 199 -6.81 -1.83 -13.62
N PRO A 200 -5.74 -1.37 -14.27
CA PRO A 200 -4.48 -1.06 -13.57
C PRO A 200 -4.63 0.22 -12.75
N MET A 201 -3.86 0.34 -11.66
CA MET A 201 -3.89 1.51 -10.78
C MET A 201 -3.60 2.84 -11.50
N ASN A 202 -2.85 2.80 -12.60
CA ASN A 202 -2.56 4.01 -13.40
C ASN A 202 -3.82 4.68 -13.96
N HIS A 203 -4.88 3.92 -14.26
CA HIS A 203 -6.16 4.50 -14.71
C HIS A 203 -6.90 5.25 -13.59
N LEU A 204 -6.68 4.87 -12.33
CA LEU A 204 -7.22 5.56 -11.18
C LEU A 204 -6.40 6.82 -10.87
N VAL A 205 -5.07 6.68 -10.72
CA VAL A 205 -4.21 7.82 -10.33
C VAL A 205 -4.19 8.92 -11.37
N ALA A 206 -4.35 8.59 -12.66
CA ALA A 206 -4.42 9.59 -13.74
C ALA A 206 -5.67 10.51 -13.69
N ARG A 207 -6.67 10.16 -12.85
CA ARG A 207 -7.90 10.94 -12.68
C ARG A 207 -7.94 11.77 -11.39
N LEU A 208 -6.84 11.78 -10.64
CA LEU A 208 -6.71 12.46 -9.35
C LEU A 208 -5.59 13.52 -9.43
N ALA A 209 -5.79 14.63 -8.77
CA ALA A 209 -4.76 15.64 -8.56
C ALA A 209 -3.85 15.20 -7.41
N LEU A 210 -2.73 14.54 -7.72
CA LEU A 210 -1.84 13.92 -6.76
C LEU A 210 -0.55 14.72 -6.56
N LEU A 211 -0.14 14.84 -5.30
CA LEU A 211 1.17 15.37 -4.93
C LEU A 211 2.18 14.21 -4.89
N PRO A 212 3.20 14.20 -5.77
CA PRO A 212 4.24 13.18 -5.69
C PRO A 212 5.11 13.38 -4.45
N LEU A 213 5.43 12.29 -3.75
CA LEU A 213 6.30 12.27 -2.59
C LEU A 213 7.36 11.18 -2.75
N ARG A 214 8.63 11.57 -2.79
CA ARG A 214 9.73 10.59 -2.73
C ARG A 214 9.73 9.90 -1.38
N LEU A 215 9.57 8.58 -1.41
CA LEU A 215 9.54 7.75 -0.22
C LEU A 215 10.96 7.50 0.33
N PRO A 216 11.08 7.15 1.62
CA PRO A 216 12.35 6.72 2.18
C PRO A 216 12.94 5.53 1.41
N PRO A 217 14.27 5.49 1.20
CA PRO A 217 14.93 4.43 0.44
C PRO A 217 14.56 3.02 0.92
N GLY A 218 14.25 2.13 -0.04
CA GLY A 218 13.92 0.73 0.22
C GLY A 218 12.53 0.47 0.78
N SER A 219 11.73 1.51 1.10
CA SER A 219 10.39 1.32 1.67
C SER A 219 9.36 0.79 0.67
N SER A 220 9.63 0.94 -0.63
CA SER A 220 8.80 0.44 -1.73
C SER A 220 9.25 -0.92 -2.29
N ALA A 221 10.30 -1.51 -1.70
CA ALA A 221 10.79 -2.81 -2.14
C ALA A 221 9.80 -3.91 -1.79
N ASP A 222 9.35 -4.66 -2.80
CA ASP A 222 8.41 -5.75 -2.69
C ASP A 222 9.09 -7.14 -2.71
N VAL A 223 8.35 -8.15 -2.31
CA VAL A 223 8.78 -9.55 -2.32
C VAL A 223 8.04 -10.32 -3.41
N ASP A 224 8.50 -10.19 -4.66
CA ASP A 224 7.84 -10.77 -5.83
C ASP A 224 8.33 -12.18 -6.20
N THR A 225 9.55 -12.52 -5.83
CA THR A 225 10.20 -13.78 -6.19
C THR A 225 10.93 -14.40 -4.99
N TRP A 226 11.20 -15.73 -5.06
CA TRP A 226 12.02 -16.39 -4.03
C TRP A 226 13.45 -15.82 -3.95
N ASP A 227 14.00 -15.29 -5.06
CA ASP A 227 15.30 -14.63 -5.05
C ASP A 227 15.24 -13.28 -4.32
N ALA A 228 14.16 -12.53 -4.49
CA ALA A 228 13.91 -11.32 -3.71
C ALA A 228 13.71 -11.67 -2.23
N ALA A 229 12.89 -12.67 -1.93
CA ALA A 229 12.66 -13.16 -0.56
C ALA A 229 13.98 -13.52 0.15
N ARG A 230 14.84 -14.30 -0.51
CA ARG A 230 16.16 -14.68 0.05
C ARG A 230 17.06 -13.48 0.33
N ARG A 231 17.08 -12.47 -0.55
CA ARG A 231 17.85 -11.23 -0.33
C ARG A 231 17.42 -10.50 0.94
N TRP A 232 16.16 -10.62 1.31
CA TRP A 232 15.60 -10.06 2.56
C TRP A 232 15.75 -11.00 3.76
N GLY A 233 16.31 -12.21 3.58
CA GLY A 233 16.34 -13.24 4.64
C GLY A 233 14.95 -13.77 4.98
N ILE A 234 14.02 -13.72 4.01
CA ILE A 234 12.70 -14.32 4.13
C ILE A 234 12.83 -15.78 3.75
N GLU A 235 12.62 -16.66 4.73
CA GLU A 235 12.60 -18.09 4.51
C GLU A 235 11.26 -18.52 3.90
N GLY A 236 11.33 -19.34 2.85
CA GLY A 236 10.14 -20.01 2.34
C GLY A 236 9.76 -21.16 3.25
N PRO A 237 8.51 -21.66 3.18
CA PRO A 237 8.18 -22.90 3.83
C PRO A 237 9.12 -23.99 3.31
N ASP A 238 9.58 -24.88 4.18
CA ASP A 238 10.22 -26.14 3.79
C ASP A 238 9.26 -26.87 2.85
N VAL A 239 9.51 -26.77 1.55
CA VAL A 239 8.77 -27.55 0.56
C VAL A 239 9.33 -28.97 0.68
N PRO A 240 8.57 -29.96 1.22
CA PRO A 240 9.05 -31.32 1.30
C PRO A 240 9.34 -31.81 -0.14
N GLY A 241 10.61 -32.02 -0.47
CA GLY A 241 11.01 -32.60 -1.76
C GLY A 241 12.16 -31.91 -2.49
N ARG A 242 12.72 -30.81 -2.00
CA ARG A 242 13.94 -30.26 -2.59
C ARG A 242 15.16 -30.70 -1.81
N ALA A 243 15.77 -31.82 -2.25
CA ALA A 243 17.06 -32.26 -1.73
C ALA A 243 18.10 -31.13 -1.77
N PRO A 244 18.95 -30.98 -0.75
CA PRO A 244 20.04 -30.01 -0.77
C PRO A 244 20.91 -30.29 -1.99
N ARG A 245 21.23 -29.25 -2.78
CA ARG A 245 22.25 -29.37 -3.82
C ARG A 245 23.54 -29.78 -3.11
N GLN A 246 24.02 -30.97 -3.42
CA GLN A 246 25.35 -31.38 -3.03
C GLN A 246 26.33 -30.40 -3.64
N GLU A 247 27.07 -29.67 -2.82
CA GLU A 247 28.28 -28.99 -3.23
C GLU A 247 29.21 -30.06 -3.79
N GLU A 248 29.41 -30.07 -5.11
CA GLU A 248 30.48 -30.82 -5.74
C GLU A 248 31.80 -30.21 -5.24
N ALA A 249 32.39 -30.90 -4.25
CA ALA A 249 33.77 -30.69 -3.90
C ALA A 249 34.62 -31.14 -5.09
N HIS A 250 35.25 -30.18 -5.78
CA HIS A 250 36.36 -30.46 -6.67
C HIS A 250 37.62 -30.60 -5.84
N GLU A 251 38.12 -31.84 -5.80
CA GLU A 251 39.53 -32.15 -5.50
C GLU A 251 40.43 -31.76 -6.66
#